data_cf4cb70ba8de5e4a06b7b7e0661ef06d
#
_entry.id   cf4cb70ba8de5e4a06b7b7e0661ef06d
#
_cell.length_a   1.000
_cell.length_b   1.000
_cell.length_c   1.000
_cell.angle_alpha   90.00
_cell.angle_beta   90.00
_cell.angle_gamma   90.00
#
_symmetry.space_group_name_H-M   'P 1'
#
loop_
_entity.id
_entity.type
_entity.pdbx_description
1 polymer ?
#
loop_
_entity_poly.entity_id
_entity_poly.type
_entity_poly.pdbx_seq_one_letter_code
_entity_poly.pdbx_strand_id
1 'polypeptide(L)'
;MNYDIEEVVFMYFDKFLDLLKLAFRQKAAVYDAVEFFKNFFSNGFSIKKIFVGFMVVIELLGCLVFDTPRTPRGQELNLDGYSLVFFDDFDGDTLNTDVWKHRGVGARRCGFNAESQAEVRDGNLYLTAEYLEDGKFGAGWYSGMISLRQHYLRGYFEIRCKCNKDKGFWSAFWIQSPNNPYDHNISQGGIYGAEIDIFEAMSADAKLPSSRNSVTQTIHCNGWDDDVENIDSRTLGKFKVGNDIYNEYNTYGLEWTEDEYIFYINGVESARSSFGNGVSTIPEEVIVSLELPGSADFEKDYSTQMVIDYVKIYQK
;
A
#
# COMPACT_ATOMS: atom_id res chain seq x y z
N MET A 1 -24.58 -38.21 25.30
CA MET A 1 -24.47 -37.13 24.33
C MET A 1 -23.15 -37.34 23.59
N ASN A 2 -23.19 -37.89 22.40
CA ASN A 2 -22.01 -37.96 21.53
C ASN A 2 -21.96 -36.61 20.81
N TYR A 3 -21.11 -35.72 21.28
CA TYR A 3 -20.73 -34.54 20.48
C TYR A 3 -19.85 -35.04 19.34
N ASP A 4 -20.15 -34.57 18.15
CA ASP A 4 -19.31 -34.82 16.99
C ASP A 4 -17.95 -34.13 17.29
N ILE A 5 -16.86 -34.88 17.14
CA ILE A 5 -15.51 -34.40 17.41
C ILE A 5 -15.25 -33.12 16.61
N GLU A 6 -15.80 -33.00 15.41
CA GLU A 6 -15.69 -31.80 14.56
C GLU A 6 -16.37 -30.58 15.18
N GLU A 7 -17.56 -30.70 15.78
CA GLU A 7 -18.27 -29.62 16.47
C GLU A 7 -17.50 -29.11 17.70
N VAL A 8 -16.94 -30.07 18.48
CA VAL A 8 -16.14 -29.71 19.66
C VAL A 8 -14.85 -29.01 19.28
N VAL A 9 -14.15 -29.47 18.24
CA VAL A 9 -12.93 -28.85 17.73
C VAL A 9 -13.25 -27.44 17.21
N PHE A 10 -14.34 -27.27 16.48
CA PHE A 10 -14.77 -25.98 15.95
C PHE A 10 -15.06 -24.97 17.09
N MET A 11 -15.78 -25.40 18.12
CA MET A 11 -16.11 -24.54 19.27
C MET A 11 -14.88 -24.06 20.02
N TYR A 12 -13.87 -24.93 20.24
CA TYR A 12 -12.61 -24.54 20.90
C TYR A 12 -11.75 -23.63 20.01
N PHE A 13 -11.77 -23.88 18.70
CA PHE A 13 -11.05 -23.05 17.74
C PHE A 13 -11.67 -21.65 17.62
N ASP A 14 -12.98 -21.53 17.62
CA ASP A 14 -13.70 -20.24 17.59
C ASP A 14 -13.41 -19.40 18.85
N LYS A 15 -13.41 -20.07 20.04
CA LYS A 15 -12.99 -19.43 21.29
C LYS A 15 -11.54 -18.97 21.28
N PHE A 16 -10.64 -19.75 20.67
CA PHE A 16 -9.24 -19.37 20.53
C PHE A 16 -9.09 -18.13 19.62
N LEU A 17 -9.82 -18.08 18.52
CA LEU A 17 -9.84 -16.92 17.63
C LEU A 17 -10.37 -15.66 18.32
N ASP A 18 -11.40 -15.78 19.15
CA ASP A 18 -11.93 -14.65 19.94
C ASP A 18 -10.94 -14.19 21.02
N LEU A 19 -10.19 -15.08 21.62
CA LEU A 19 -9.09 -14.75 22.55
C LEU A 19 -7.95 -14.01 21.81
N LEU A 20 -7.61 -14.42 20.58
CA LEU A 20 -6.63 -13.71 19.76
C LEU A 20 -7.10 -12.29 19.43
N LYS A 21 -8.37 -12.09 19.03
CA LYS A 21 -8.95 -10.76 18.83
C LYS A 21 -8.86 -9.90 20.08
N LEU A 22 -9.16 -10.48 21.25
CA LEU A 22 -9.13 -9.77 22.54
C LEU A 22 -7.69 -9.39 22.94
N ALA A 23 -6.73 -10.29 22.75
CA ALA A 23 -5.34 -10.07 23.10
C ALA A 23 -4.62 -9.06 22.18
N PHE A 24 -5.07 -8.93 20.95
CA PHE A 24 -4.39 -8.13 19.92
C PHE A 24 -5.32 -7.12 19.23
N ARG A 25 -6.20 -6.48 20.00
CA ARG A 25 -7.26 -5.54 19.56
C ARG A 25 -6.83 -4.44 18.59
N GLN A 26 -5.54 -4.17 18.44
CA GLN A 26 -5.02 -3.09 17.61
C GLN A 26 -4.33 -3.55 16.32
N LYS A 27 -4.22 -4.86 16.05
CA LYS A 27 -3.53 -5.35 14.84
C LYS A 27 -4.53 -5.90 13.82
N ALA A 28 -4.69 -5.19 12.71
CA ALA A 28 -5.56 -5.60 11.59
C ALA A 28 -5.31 -7.06 11.14
N ALA A 29 -4.04 -7.47 11.12
CA ALA A 29 -3.62 -8.84 10.78
C ALA A 29 -4.37 -9.96 11.55
N VAL A 30 -4.82 -9.68 12.77
CA VAL A 30 -5.54 -10.68 13.58
C VAL A 30 -7.00 -10.80 13.15
N TYR A 31 -7.63 -9.68 12.76
CA TYR A 31 -9.00 -9.71 12.28
C TYR A 31 -9.13 -10.44 10.94
N ASP A 32 -8.22 -10.16 10.00
CA ASP A 32 -8.19 -10.81 8.69
C ASP A 32 -7.94 -12.31 8.80
N ALA A 33 -7.05 -12.70 9.70
CA ALA A 33 -6.77 -14.10 9.97
C ALA A 33 -7.98 -14.84 10.58
N VAL A 34 -8.69 -14.19 11.48
CA VAL A 34 -9.89 -14.78 12.10
C VAL A 34 -10.97 -14.98 11.05
N GLU A 35 -11.17 -13.98 10.17
CA GLU A 35 -12.14 -14.07 9.09
C GLU A 35 -11.75 -15.16 8.08
N PHE A 36 -10.46 -15.21 7.70
CA PHE A 36 -9.92 -16.30 6.88
C PHE A 36 -10.21 -17.66 7.48
N PHE A 37 -9.93 -17.87 8.78
CA PHE A 37 -10.15 -19.16 9.42
C PHE A 37 -11.64 -19.53 9.49
N LYS A 38 -12.52 -18.59 9.78
CA LYS A 38 -13.97 -18.82 9.78
C LYS A 38 -14.44 -19.30 8.41
N ASN A 39 -14.04 -18.59 7.34
CA ASN A 39 -14.40 -18.95 5.98
C ASN A 39 -13.75 -20.26 5.51
N PHE A 40 -12.48 -20.47 5.86
CA PHE A 40 -11.71 -21.63 5.43
C PHE A 40 -12.26 -22.96 6.01
N PHE A 41 -12.76 -22.92 7.25
CA PHE A 41 -13.31 -24.10 7.92
C PHE A 41 -14.85 -24.22 7.81
N SER A 42 -15.54 -23.22 7.27
CA SER A 42 -17.00 -23.27 7.10
C SER A 42 -17.51 -24.48 6.31
N ASN A 43 -16.68 -25.03 5.40
CA ASN A 43 -16.99 -26.18 4.53
C ASN A 43 -16.37 -27.50 5.04
N GLY A 44 -16.20 -27.65 6.36
CA GLY A 44 -15.71 -28.87 7.00
C GLY A 44 -14.19 -28.99 7.12
N PHE A 45 -13.75 -29.95 7.94
CA PHE A 45 -12.36 -30.22 8.26
C PHE A 45 -11.74 -31.31 7.37
N SER A 46 -10.49 -31.14 7.01
CA SER A 46 -9.64 -32.17 6.43
C SER A 46 -8.21 -32.03 6.93
N ILE A 47 -7.42 -33.13 6.89
CA ILE A 47 -6.01 -33.09 7.29
C ILE A 47 -5.22 -32.01 6.53
N LYS A 48 -5.50 -31.84 5.23
CA LYS A 48 -4.89 -30.81 4.41
C LYS A 48 -5.24 -29.40 4.88
N LYS A 49 -6.52 -29.15 5.23
CA LYS A 49 -6.99 -27.88 5.77
C LYS A 49 -6.37 -27.59 7.15
N ILE A 50 -6.28 -28.60 8.03
CA ILE A 50 -5.63 -28.46 9.34
C ILE A 50 -4.15 -28.06 9.18
N PHE A 51 -3.42 -28.69 8.24
CA PHE A 51 -2.02 -28.34 7.97
C PHE A 51 -1.88 -26.91 7.46
N VAL A 52 -2.72 -26.50 6.48
CA VAL A 52 -2.72 -25.11 5.97
C VAL A 52 -3.06 -24.13 7.08
N GLY A 53 -4.09 -24.43 7.91
CA GLY A 53 -4.45 -23.62 9.06
C GLY A 53 -3.28 -23.43 10.05
N PHE A 54 -2.55 -24.51 10.34
CA PHE A 54 -1.37 -24.46 11.21
C PHE A 54 -0.26 -23.58 10.63
N MET A 55 0.02 -23.67 9.32
CA MET A 55 1.01 -22.82 8.66
C MET A 55 0.60 -21.34 8.70
N VAL A 56 -0.69 -21.03 8.55
CA VAL A 56 -1.21 -19.66 8.69
C VAL A 56 -1.03 -19.14 10.12
N VAL A 57 -1.27 -19.97 11.15
CA VAL A 57 -1.03 -19.60 12.54
C VAL A 57 0.46 -19.29 12.79
N ILE A 58 1.38 -20.09 12.26
CA ILE A 58 2.83 -19.84 12.38
C ILE A 58 3.20 -18.50 11.71
N GLU A 59 2.68 -18.23 10.51
CA GLU A 59 2.92 -16.97 9.83
C GLU A 59 2.39 -15.77 10.62
N LEU A 60 1.20 -15.88 11.20
CA LEU A 60 0.63 -14.86 12.08
C LEU A 60 1.46 -14.59 13.33
N LEU A 61 1.92 -15.65 13.99
CA LEU A 61 2.82 -15.50 15.12
C LEU A 61 4.12 -14.83 14.71
N GLY A 62 4.65 -15.16 13.52
CA GLY A 62 5.79 -14.48 12.94
C GLY A 62 5.53 -12.99 12.72
N CYS A 63 4.36 -12.63 12.17
CA CYS A 63 3.97 -11.23 11.98
C CYS A 63 3.82 -10.47 13.30
N LEU A 64 3.27 -11.11 14.32
CA LEU A 64 3.03 -10.48 15.62
C LEU A 64 4.31 -10.28 16.43
N VAL A 65 5.23 -11.25 16.39
CA VAL A 65 6.45 -11.27 17.20
C VAL A 65 7.64 -10.65 16.47
N PHE A 66 7.78 -10.91 15.17
CA PHE A 66 8.96 -10.54 14.38
C PHE A 66 8.69 -9.55 13.26
N ASP A 67 7.46 -9.01 13.15
CA ASP A 67 7.04 -8.10 12.06
C ASP A 67 7.33 -8.67 10.67
N THR A 68 7.11 -9.98 10.49
CA THR A 68 7.33 -10.64 9.20
C THR A 68 6.15 -10.38 8.26
N PRO A 69 6.40 -10.21 6.94
CA PRO A 69 5.34 -9.95 5.98
C PRO A 69 4.45 -11.17 5.79
N ARG A 70 3.15 -10.91 5.60
CA ARG A 70 2.12 -11.92 5.29
C ARG A 70 2.08 -12.22 3.79
N THR A 71 1.64 -13.40 3.41
CA THR A 71 1.35 -13.76 2.02
C THR A 71 -0.08 -13.32 1.67
N PRO A 72 -0.32 -12.59 0.56
CA PRO A 72 -1.68 -12.36 0.05
C PRO A 72 -2.40 -13.69 -0.20
N ARG A 73 -3.66 -13.80 0.25
CA ARG A 73 -4.45 -15.04 0.15
C ARG A 73 -5.94 -14.79 -0.04
N GLY A 74 -6.34 -13.56 -0.33
CA GLY A 74 -7.72 -13.22 -0.58
C GLY A 74 -8.20 -13.67 -1.98
N GLN A 75 -9.23 -13.03 -2.47
CA GLN A 75 -9.83 -13.33 -3.77
C GLN A 75 -8.92 -12.83 -4.91
N GLU A 76 -9.04 -13.47 -6.06
CA GLU A 76 -8.47 -12.94 -7.29
C GLU A 76 -9.27 -11.72 -7.74
N LEU A 77 -8.57 -10.73 -8.32
CA LEU A 77 -9.17 -9.54 -8.86
C LEU A 77 -10.21 -9.89 -9.93
N ASN A 78 -11.40 -9.31 -9.79
CA ASN A 78 -12.45 -9.39 -10.81
C ASN A 78 -12.89 -7.97 -11.20
N LEU A 79 -12.71 -7.62 -12.47
CA LEU A 79 -13.11 -6.33 -13.04
C LEU A 79 -14.39 -6.40 -13.87
N ASP A 80 -15.24 -7.42 -13.66
CA ASP A 80 -16.55 -7.49 -14.32
C ASP A 80 -17.38 -6.25 -14.03
N GLY A 81 -17.88 -5.61 -15.07
CA GLY A 81 -18.65 -4.37 -14.98
C GLY A 81 -17.83 -3.09 -14.84
N TYR A 82 -16.50 -3.18 -14.81
CA TYR A 82 -15.62 -2.01 -14.88
C TYR A 82 -15.24 -1.66 -16.31
N SER A 83 -15.03 -0.37 -16.56
CA SER A 83 -14.52 0.18 -17.83
C SER A 83 -13.22 0.91 -17.57
N LEU A 84 -12.23 0.75 -18.45
CA LEU A 84 -10.97 1.48 -18.40
C LEU A 84 -11.26 2.96 -18.71
N VAL A 85 -10.98 3.85 -17.76
CA VAL A 85 -11.20 5.30 -17.88
C VAL A 85 -9.90 6.11 -17.96
N PHE A 86 -8.80 5.51 -17.54
CA PHE A 86 -7.46 6.08 -17.65
C PHE A 86 -6.41 5.00 -17.89
N PHE A 87 -5.48 5.28 -18.78
CA PHE A 87 -4.31 4.46 -19.07
C PHE A 87 -3.17 5.34 -19.53
N ASP A 88 -2.01 5.18 -18.91
CA ASP A 88 -0.75 5.73 -19.36
C ASP A 88 0.33 4.66 -19.21
N ASP A 89 0.96 4.27 -20.31
CA ASP A 89 2.06 3.32 -20.39
C ASP A 89 3.41 4.01 -20.64
N PHE A 90 3.42 5.34 -20.56
CA PHE A 90 4.61 6.18 -20.70
C PHE A 90 5.40 5.91 -21.98
N ASP A 91 4.71 5.65 -23.09
CA ASP A 91 5.30 5.33 -24.40
C ASP A 91 5.89 6.54 -25.13
N GLY A 92 5.70 7.75 -24.59
CA GLY A 92 6.24 9.01 -25.10
C GLY A 92 7.72 9.22 -24.73
N ASP A 93 8.24 10.38 -25.18
CA ASP A 93 9.62 10.83 -24.87
C ASP A 93 9.68 11.78 -23.67
N THR A 94 8.54 12.24 -23.17
CA THR A 94 8.43 13.19 -22.05
C THR A 94 7.15 12.94 -21.26
N LEU A 95 7.16 13.33 -19.98
CA LEU A 95 5.96 13.27 -19.15
C LEU A 95 4.85 14.14 -19.75
N ASN A 96 3.68 13.57 -19.97
CA ASN A 96 2.51 14.31 -20.45
C ASN A 96 1.98 15.24 -19.35
N THR A 97 2.39 16.50 -19.40
CA THR A 97 2.02 17.50 -18.38
C THR A 97 0.58 18.00 -18.48
N ASP A 98 -0.18 17.65 -19.51
CA ASP A 98 -1.63 17.89 -19.58
C ASP A 98 -2.40 16.90 -18.68
N VAL A 99 -1.80 15.75 -18.42
CA VAL A 99 -2.37 14.65 -17.63
C VAL A 99 -1.76 14.62 -16.21
N TRP A 100 -0.44 14.71 -16.15
CA TRP A 100 0.33 14.67 -14.90
C TRP A 100 0.81 16.07 -14.48
N LYS A 101 1.01 16.26 -13.22
CA LYS A 101 1.75 17.40 -12.66
C LYS A 101 2.87 16.90 -11.76
N HIS A 102 3.99 17.60 -11.74
CA HIS A 102 5.00 17.42 -10.70
C HIS A 102 4.44 17.90 -9.36
N ARG A 103 4.49 17.04 -8.35
CA ARG A 103 3.85 17.29 -7.06
C ARG A 103 4.89 17.64 -6.00
N GLY A 104 4.55 18.61 -5.12
CA GLY A 104 5.38 18.96 -3.98
C GLY A 104 6.78 19.45 -4.36
N VAL A 105 6.92 20.14 -5.51
CA VAL A 105 8.19 20.69 -5.98
C VAL A 105 8.75 21.69 -4.95
N GLY A 106 10.00 21.47 -4.51
CA GLY A 106 10.65 22.21 -3.44
C GLY A 106 11.07 21.33 -2.27
N ALA A 107 11.20 21.91 -1.10
CA ALA A 107 11.69 21.22 0.10
C ALA A 107 10.80 20.02 0.48
N ARG A 108 11.41 18.88 0.72
CA ARG A 108 10.75 17.64 1.14
C ARG A 108 11.69 16.84 2.05
N ARG A 109 11.31 16.66 3.31
CA ARG A 109 12.10 15.87 4.29
C ARG A 109 13.59 16.24 4.29
N CYS A 110 14.52 15.31 4.00
CA CYS A 110 15.96 15.64 3.99
C CYS A 110 16.47 16.30 2.69
N GLY A 111 15.58 16.63 1.75
CA GLY A 111 15.99 17.14 0.43
C GLY A 111 14.87 17.89 -0.29
N PHE A 112 14.74 17.62 -1.58
CA PHE A 112 13.82 18.35 -2.46
C PHE A 112 13.12 17.39 -3.44
N ASN A 113 11.86 17.69 -3.79
CA ASN A 113 11.24 17.16 -5.00
C ASN A 113 11.51 18.13 -6.16
N ALA A 114 11.84 17.57 -7.32
CA ALA A 114 12.07 18.37 -8.53
C ALA A 114 11.55 17.69 -9.79
N GLU A 115 11.20 18.52 -10.78
CA GLU A 115 10.68 18.04 -12.07
C GLU A 115 11.70 17.18 -12.82
N SER A 116 12.99 17.52 -12.70
CA SER A 116 14.10 16.78 -13.30
C SER A 116 14.25 15.33 -12.81
N GLN A 117 13.57 14.99 -11.73
CA GLN A 117 13.62 13.65 -11.15
C GLN A 117 12.47 12.75 -11.62
N ALA A 118 11.67 13.18 -12.60
CA ALA A 118 10.63 12.39 -13.25
C ALA A 118 10.85 12.43 -14.77
N GLU A 119 11.41 11.36 -15.32
CA GLU A 119 11.79 11.24 -16.73
C GLU A 119 11.05 10.09 -17.41
N VAL A 120 10.46 10.35 -18.57
CA VAL A 120 9.89 9.30 -19.43
C VAL A 120 10.91 8.94 -20.50
N ARG A 121 11.26 7.68 -20.58
CA ARG A 121 12.16 7.12 -21.59
C ARG A 121 11.99 5.61 -21.70
N ASP A 122 12.33 5.04 -22.82
CA ASP A 122 12.30 3.61 -23.08
C ASP A 122 10.95 2.94 -22.71
N GLY A 123 9.82 3.65 -22.93
CA GLY A 123 8.49 3.15 -22.59
C GLY A 123 8.22 3.01 -21.10
N ASN A 124 8.86 3.82 -20.26
CA ASN A 124 8.67 3.81 -18.80
C ASN A 124 8.82 5.22 -18.23
N LEU A 125 8.17 5.45 -17.09
CA LEU A 125 8.48 6.58 -16.22
C LEU A 125 9.53 6.17 -15.20
N TYR A 126 10.58 6.97 -15.08
CA TYR A 126 11.62 6.83 -14.06
C TYR A 126 11.50 7.94 -13.04
N LEU A 127 11.28 7.58 -11.78
CA LEU A 127 11.47 8.49 -10.66
C LEU A 127 12.85 8.21 -10.07
N THR A 128 13.71 9.21 -10.08
CA THR A 128 15.10 9.09 -9.61
C THR A 128 15.29 9.81 -8.30
N ALA A 129 16.01 9.20 -7.37
CA ALA A 129 16.55 9.85 -6.19
C ALA A 129 18.08 9.86 -6.25
N GLU A 130 18.67 11.04 -6.17
CA GLU A 130 20.11 11.28 -6.27
C GLU A 130 20.54 12.55 -5.55
N TYR A 131 21.84 12.70 -5.28
CA TYR A 131 22.41 13.92 -4.76
C TYR A 131 22.86 14.84 -5.90
N LEU A 132 22.39 16.09 -5.91
CA LEU A 132 22.82 17.10 -6.88
C LEU A 132 23.59 18.22 -6.16
N GLU A 133 24.83 18.51 -6.60
CA GLU A 133 25.61 19.63 -6.08
C GLU A 133 25.04 20.98 -6.58
N ASP A 134 24.54 21.00 -7.82
CA ASP A 134 24.00 22.20 -8.49
C ASP A 134 22.49 22.04 -8.79
N GLY A 135 21.73 21.43 -7.88
CA GLY A 135 20.29 21.25 -8.06
C GLY A 135 19.51 22.56 -8.00
N LYS A 136 18.30 22.58 -8.57
CA LYS A 136 17.40 23.76 -8.66
C LYS A 136 17.22 24.50 -7.33
N PHE A 137 17.26 23.79 -6.21
CA PHE A 137 17.06 24.33 -4.85
C PHE A 137 18.36 24.36 -4.03
N GLY A 138 19.51 24.16 -4.65
CA GLY A 138 20.82 24.06 -4.02
C GLY A 138 21.34 22.63 -3.92
N ALA A 139 22.51 22.46 -3.30
CA ALA A 139 23.09 21.13 -3.09
C ALA A 139 22.24 20.31 -2.11
N GLY A 140 21.91 19.08 -2.48
CA GLY A 140 21.10 18.21 -1.64
C GLY A 140 20.57 16.98 -2.37
N TRP A 141 19.79 16.16 -1.63
CA TRP A 141 19.08 15.03 -2.19
C TRP A 141 17.84 15.49 -2.94
N TYR A 142 17.65 14.95 -4.14
CA TYR A 142 16.51 15.22 -5.00
C TYR A 142 15.74 13.94 -5.28
N SER A 143 14.41 14.03 -5.42
CA SER A 143 13.57 12.91 -5.80
C SER A 143 12.38 13.36 -6.64
N GLY A 144 11.70 12.38 -7.30
CA GLY A 144 10.55 12.61 -8.16
C GLY A 144 9.23 12.25 -7.48
N MET A 145 8.23 13.11 -7.70
CA MET A 145 6.84 12.87 -7.32
C MET A 145 5.93 13.47 -8.39
N ILE A 146 4.99 12.68 -8.89
CA ILE A 146 3.97 13.13 -9.83
C ILE A 146 2.57 12.76 -9.32
N SER A 147 1.57 13.49 -9.80
CA SER A 147 0.17 13.16 -9.54
C SER A 147 -0.71 13.47 -10.72
N LEU A 148 -1.82 12.77 -10.84
CA LEU A 148 -2.83 13.07 -11.85
C LEU A 148 -3.48 14.41 -11.59
N ARG A 149 -3.74 15.17 -12.69
CA ARG A 149 -4.50 16.42 -12.59
C ARG A 149 -5.99 16.17 -12.37
N GLN A 150 -6.50 15.07 -12.92
CA GLN A 150 -7.86 14.61 -12.67
C GLN A 150 -7.90 13.86 -11.35
N HIS A 151 -8.88 14.18 -10.51
CA HIS A 151 -9.20 13.43 -9.30
C HIS A 151 -10.27 12.39 -9.61
N TYR A 152 -10.22 11.27 -8.89
CA TYR A 152 -11.12 10.15 -9.08
C TYR A 152 -11.85 9.82 -7.79
N LEU A 153 -13.13 9.49 -7.92
CA LEU A 153 -13.93 8.95 -6.83
C LEU A 153 -14.26 7.51 -7.16
N ARG A 154 -13.79 6.58 -6.32
CA ARG A 154 -14.03 5.14 -6.47
C ARG A 154 -13.49 4.55 -7.76
N GLY A 155 -13.43 3.24 -7.84
CA GLY A 155 -12.91 2.52 -8.99
C GLY A 155 -11.81 1.55 -8.61
N TYR A 156 -11.15 0.98 -9.61
CA TYR A 156 -9.95 0.18 -9.43
C TYR A 156 -8.75 0.94 -9.98
N PHE A 157 -7.75 1.13 -9.15
CA PHE A 157 -6.51 1.85 -9.42
C PHE A 157 -5.36 0.85 -9.43
N GLU A 158 -4.54 0.85 -10.46
CA GLU A 158 -3.42 -0.08 -10.58
C GLU A 158 -2.18 0.61 -11.11
N ILE A 159 -1.04 0.29 -10.52
CA ILE A 159 0.29 0.58 -11.04
C ILE A 159 1.04 -0.72 -11.31
N ARG A 160 1.86 -0.74 -12.35
CA ARG A 160 2.86 -1.77 -12.60
C ARG A 160 4.25 -1.17 -12.58
N CYS A 161 5.06 -1.60 -11.64
CA CYS A 161 6.37 -0.97 -11.43
C CYS A 161 7.42 -1.95 -10.87
N LYS A 162 8.69 -1.49 -10.91
CA LYS A 162 9.81 -2.00 -10.12
C LYS A 162 10.13 -0.96 -9.04
N CYS A 163 10.28 -1.41 -7.80
CA CYS A 163 10.63 -0.52 -6.70
C CYS A 163 12.13 -0.21 -6.67
N ASN A 164 12.49 0.87 -6.01
CA ASN A 164 13.88 1.20 -5.71
C ASN A 164 14.51 0.20 -4.74
N LYS A 165 15.81 -0.05 -4.92
CA LYS A 165 16.55 -1.12 -4.22
C LYS A 165 17.09 -0.74 -2.86
N ASP A 166 17.02 0.53 -2.49
CA ASP A 166 18.01 1.08 -1.57
C ASP A 166 17.38 1.67 -0.32
N LYS A 167 18.17 1.64 0.75
CA LYS A 167 17.80 2.04 2.09
C LYS A 167 17.28 3.48 2.16
N GLY A 168 16.23 3.65 2.93
CA GLY A 168 15.74 4.97 3.33
C GLY A 168 14.89 5.68 2.29
N PHE A 169 15.15 5.50 1.00
CA PHE A 169 14.24 5.90 -0.07
C PHE A 169 13.19 4.81 -0.25
N TRP A 170 11.95 5.18 -0.61
CA TRP A 170 10.93 4.18 -0.88
C TRP A 170 9.95 4.57 -1.97
N SER A 171 9.65 3.61 -2.84
CA SER A 171 8.63 3.71 -3.87
C SER A 171 7.24 3.65 -3.26
N ALA A 172 6.34 4.52 -3.71
CA ALA A 172 4.96 4.54 -3.26
C ALA A 172 3.98 4.82 -4.40
N PHE A 173 2.80 4.22 -4.30
CA PHE A 173 1.61 4.54 -5.07
C PHE A 173 0.45 4.73 -4.10
N TRP A 174 -0.15 5.90 -4.12
CA TRP A 174 -1.09 6.30 -3.10
C TRP A 174 -2.12 7.29 -3.62
N ILE A 175 -3.19 7.45 -2.88
CA ILE A 175 -4.30 8.36 -3.17
C ILE A 175 -4.47 9.28 -1.98
N GLN A 176 -4.68 10.57 -2.22
CA GLN A 176 -4.85 11.54 -1.14
C GLN A 176 -5.95 12.55 -1.45
N SER A 177 -6.71 12.91 -0.42
CA SER A 177 -7.65 14.02 -0.48
C SER A 177 -6.94 15.31 -0.94
N PRO A 178 -7.50 16.02 -1.96
CA PRO A 178 -6.96 17.30 -2.42
C PRO A 178 -7.18 18.41 -1.40
N ASN A 179 -8.15 18.26 -0.54
CA ASN A 179 -8.40 19.20 0.55
C ASN A 179 -7.41 18.93 1.66
N ASN A 180 -6.91 19.99 2.28
CA ASN A 180 -6.06 19.83 3.44
C ASN A 180 -6.79 18.93 4.46
N PRO A 181 -6.27 17.72 4.75
CA PRO A 181 -6.90 16.84 5.73
C PRO A 181 -7.02 17.49 7.12
N TYR A 182 -6.30 18.58 7.37
CA TYR A 182 -6.35 19.37 8.60
C TYR A 182 -7.60 20.24 8.74
N ASP A 183 -8.34 20.49 7.66
CA ASP A 183 -9.58 21.30 7.68
C ASP A 183 -10.83 20.47 8.01
N HIS A 184 -10.68 19.15 8.21
CA HIS A 184 -11.81 18.27 8.44
C HIS A 184 -12.15 18.13 9.91
N ASN A 185 -13.44 18.04 10.18
CA ASN A 185 -13.94 17.71 11.50
C ASN A 185 -13.53 16.26 11.83
N ILE A 186 -12.48 16.11 12.63
CA ILE A 186 -11.86 14.84 13.05
C ILE A 186 -12.88 13.79 13.50
N SER A 187 -14.03 14.22 14.03
CA SER A 187 -15.10 13.33 14.48
C SER A 187 -15.75 12.52 13.34
N GLN A 188 -15.50 12.85 12.07
CA GLN A 188 -16.17 12.25 10.93
C GLN A 188 -15.28 11.25 10.15
N GLY A 189 -14.01 11.10 10.54
CA GLY A 189 -13.10 10.13 9.95
C GLY A 189 -12.83 10.36 8.46
N GLY A 190 -12.51 9.29 7.75
CA GLY A 190 -12.08 9.32 6.35
C GLY A 190 -13.17 9.56 5.31
N ILE A 191 -14.44 9.71 5.67
CA ILE A 191 -15.54 9.90 4.71
C ILE A 191 -15.46 11.21 3.93
N TYR A 192 -14.75 12.22 4.44
CA TYR A 192 -14.52 13.50 3.77
C TYR A 192 -13.14 13.61 3.12
N GLY A 193 -12.42 12.53 3.05
CA GLY A 193 -11.10 12.40 2.45
C GLY A 193 -10.16 11.56 3.28
N ALA A 194 -9.29 10.83 2.61
CA ALA A 194 -8.30 9.95 3.24
C ALA A 194 -6.96 10.09 2.51
N GLU A 195 -5.92 9.53 3.09
CA GLU A 195 -4.72 9.12 2.40
C GLU A 195 -4.70 7.59 2.40
N ILE A 196 -4.58 7.01 1.22
CA ILE A 196 -4.62 5.55 1.04
C ILE A 196 -3.34 5.14 0.35
N ASP A 197 -2.41 4.57 1.12
CA ASP A 197 -1.17 4.04 0.59
C ASP A 197 -1.41 2.65 0.02
N ILE A 198 -1.64 2.59 -1.30
CA ILE A 198 -1.88 1.34 -2.03
C ILE A 198 -0.68 0.42 -1.86
N PHE A 199 0.52 0.97 -1.92
CA PHE A 199 1.72 0.36 -1.40
C PHE A 199 2.82 1.37 -1.06
N GLU A 200 3.66 1.01 -0.09
CA GLU A 200 4.93 1.63 0.22
C GLU A 200 6.02 0.55 0.35
N ALA A 201 7.12 0.68 -0.40
CA ALA A 201 8.21 -0.30 -0.43
C ALA A 201 9.35 0.09 0.52
N MET A 202 9.08 0.13 1.83
CA MET A 202 10.03 0.58 2.87
C MET A 202 10.95 -0.52 3.42
N SER A 203 10.92 -1.72 2.85
CA SER A 203 11.58 -2.90 3.47
C SER A 203 12.91 -3.32 2.84
N ALA A 204 13.48 -2.50 1.93
CA ALA A 204 14.73 -2.82 1.24
C ALA A 204 15.91 -3.11 2.19
N ASP A 205 15.93 -2.47 3.35
CA ASP A 205 16.93 -2.64 4.40
C ASP A 205 16.53 -3.58 5.54
N ALA A 206 15.40 -4.29 5.41
CA ALA A 206 14.95 -5.20 6.44
C ALA A 206 16.04 -6.20 6.83
N LYS A 207 16.25 -6.38 8.14
CA LYS A 207 17.28 -7.30 8.67
C LYS A 207 17.04 -8.75 8.23
N LEU A 208 15.76 -9.15 8.17
CA LEU A 208 15.38 -10.47 7.69
C LEU A 208 15.26 -10.46 6.16
N PRO A 209 16.04 -11.28 5.44
CA PRO A 209 15.96 -11.35 3.98
C PRO A 209 14.54 -11.63 3.45
N SER A 210 13.75 -12.43 4.18
CA SER A 210 12.35 -12.73 3.84
C SER A 210 11.42 -11.52 3.89
N SER A 211 11.82 -10.44 4.58
CA SER A 211 11.05 -9.20 4.69
C SER A 211 11.42 -8.17 3.62
N ARG A 212 12.51 -8.35 2.90
CA ARG A 212 12.98 -7.35 1.92
C ARG A 212 12.08 -7.24 0.68
N ASN A 213 11.44 -8.33 0.30
CA ASN A 213 10.52 -8.43 -0.85
C ASN A 213 9.07 -8.23 -0.39
N SER A 214 8.79 -7.11 0.27
CA SER A 214 7.48 -6.82 0.82
C SER A 214 7.14 -5.34 0.72
N VAL A 215 5.84 -5.06 0.76
CA VAL A 215 5.28 -3.72 0.79
C VAL A 215 4.36 -3.55 2.00
N THR A 216 4.21 -2.31 2.44
CA THR A 216 3.26 -1.92 3.49
C THR A 216 2.04 -1.29 2.84
N GLN A 217 0.85 -1.50 3.39
CA GLN A 217 -0.42 -0.91 2.99
C GLN A 217 -1.03 -0.20 4.19
N THR A 218 -1.40 1.08 4.02
CA THR A 218 -1.85 1.93 5.12
C THR A 218 -3.02 2.82 4.70
N ILE A 219 -3.90 3.17 5.63
CA ILE A 219 -4.94 4.18 5.47
C ILE A 219 -4.74 5.22 6.57
N HIS A 220 -4.71 6.51 6.19
CA HIS A 220 -4.66 7.66 7.08
C HIS A 220 -5.92 8.51 6.87
N CYS A 221 -6.65 8.80 7.95
CA CYS A 221 -7.97 9.41 7.85
C CYS A 221 -8.04 10.88 8.28
N ASN A 222 -7.14 11.33 9.16
CA ASN A 222 -7.26 12.64 9.81
C ASN A 222 -6.02 13.54 9.64
N GLY A 223 -5.17 13.24 8.65
CA GLY A 223 -4.00 14.08 8.35
C GLY A 223 -2.86 13.98 9.37
N TRP A 224 -1.87 14.83 9.16
CA TRP A 224 -0.66 14.96 9.97
C TRP A 224 -0.72 16.30 10.70
N ASP A 225 -1.43 16.38 11.81
CA ASP A 225 -1.36 17.53 12.69
C ASP A 225 -0.78 17.08 14.02
N ASP A 226 0.40 17.58 14.36
CA ASP A 226 1.08 17.26 15.62
C ASP A 226 0.28 17.70 16.86
N ASP A 227 -0.69 18.61 16.68
CA ASP A 227 -1.58 19.12 17.72
C ASP A 227 -2.91 18.34 17.84
N VAL A 228 -3.13 17.32 16.98
CA VAL A 228 -4.35 16.50 17.01
C VAL A 228 -4.12 15.23 17.80
N GLU A 229 -4.76 15.10 18.96
CA GLU A 229 -4.68 13.94 19.85
C GLU A 229 -5.12 12.60 19.23
N ASN A 230 -5.67 12.60 18.00
CA ASN A 230 -6.27 11.42 17.36
C ASN A 230 -5.98 11.37 15.85
N ILE A 231 -4.70 11.25 15.46
CA ILE A 231 -4.35 10.84 14.09
C ILE A 231 -4.74 9.37 13.93
N ASP A 232 -5.83 9.13 13.22
CA ASP A 232 -6.25 7.76 12.93
C ASP A 232 -5.53 7.26 11.68
N SER A 233 -4.46 6.51 11.91
CA SER A 233 -3.76 5.72 10.89
C SER A 233 -3.94 4.25 11.15
N ARG A 234 -4.19 3.50 10.09
CA ARG A 234 -4.23 2.05 10.18
C ARG A 234 -3.32 1.40 9.15
N THR A 235 -2.18 0.91 9.59
CA THR A 235 -1.39 -0.03 8.81
C THR A 235 -2.13 -1.36 8.74
N LEU A 236 -2.56 -1.72 7.54
CA LEU A 236 -3.26 -2.98 7.27
C LEU A 236 -2.31 -4.17 7.35
N GLY A 237 -1.07 -3.95 6.99
CA GLY A 237 0.00 -4.93 7.18
C GLY A 237 1.15 -4.74 6.23
N LYS A 238 2.14 -5.62 6.42
CA LYS A 238 3.27 -5.83 5.56
C LYS A 238 3.01 -7.11 4.74
N PHE A 239 3.14 -7.05 3.42
CA PHE A 239 2.77 -8.16 2.53
C PHE A 239 3.92 -8.57 1.63
N LYS A 240 4.15 -9.89 1.50
CA LYS A 240 5.06 -10.47 0.51
C LYS A 240 4.50 -10.25 -0.88
N VAL A 241 5.35 -9.82 -1.79
CA VAL A 241 4.95 -9.64 -3.19
C VAL A 241 5.02 -10.96 -3.98
N GLY A 242 5.86 -11.89 -3.54
CA GLY A 242 6.03 -13.19 -4.19
C GLY A 242 7.14 -13.20 -5.23
N ASN A 243 7.32 -12.09 -5.94
CA ASN A 243 8.38 -11.88 -6.93
C ASN A 243 9.43 -10.89 -6.43
N ASP A 244 10.52 -10.72 -7.17
CA ASP A 244 11.53 -9.69 -6.86
C ASP A 244 10.98 -8.30 -7.21
N ILE A 245 10.67 -7.50 -6.19
CA ILE A 245 10.08 -6.16 -6.39
C ILE A 245 11.06 -5.15 -6.99
N TYR A 246 12.34 -5.45 -6.99
CA TYR A 246 13.39 -4.54 -7.45
C TYR A 246 13.81 -4.79 -8.90
N ASN A 247 13.73 -6.05 -9.37
CA ASN A 247 14.19 -6.45 -10.70
C ASN A 247 13.04 -6.85 -11.62
N GLU A 248 11.85 -7.17 -11.07
CA GLU A 248 10.68 -7.62 -11.82
C GLU A 248 9.53 -6.64 -11.67
N TYR A 249 8.74 -6.47 -12.72
CA TYR A 249 7.51 -5.69 -12.63
C TYR A 249 6.46 -6.45 -11.83
N ASN A 250 5.89 -5.74 -10.88
CA ASN A 250 4.77 -6.22 -10.08
C ASN A 250 3.60 -5.23 -10.16
N THR A 251 2.37 -5.72 -9.97
CA THR A 251 1.19 -4.88 -9.92
C THR A 251 0.72 -4.68 -8.49
N TYR A 252 0.33 -3.44 -8.20
CA TYR A 252 -0.27 -3.05 -6.93
C TYR A 252 -1.55 -2.31 -7.23
N GLY A 253 -2.65 -2.75 -6.61
CA GLY A 253 -3.97 -2.22 -6.92
C GLY A 253 -4.82 -1.94 -5.69
N LEU A 254 -5.80 -1.05 -5.90
CA LEU A 254 -6.84 -0.70 -4.94
C LEU A 254 -8.19 -0.72 -5.65
N GLU A 255 -9.13 -1.52 -5.17
CA GLU A 255 -10.54 -1.37 -5.49
C GLU A 255 -11.19 -0.54 -4.37
N TRP A 256 -11.57 0.67 -4.70
CA TRP A 256 -12.28 1.58 -3.82
C TRP A 256 -13.77 1.53 -4.17
N THR A 257 -14.54 0.87 -3.33
CA THR A 257 -15.98 0.67 -3.46
C THR A 257 -16.78 1.72 -2.65
N GLU A 258 -18.09 1.53 -2.54
CA GLU A 258 -18.93 2.34 -1.65
C GLU A 258 -18.73 1.99 -0.17
N ASP A 259 -18.30 0.77 0.12
CA ASP A 259 -18.30 0.22 1.46
C ASP A 259 -16.89 0.00 2.03
N GLU A 260 -15.91 -0.28 1.15
CA GLU A 260 -14.57 -0.67 1.59
C GLU A 260 -13.47 -0.38 0.55
N TYR A 261 -12.23 -0.35 1.02
CA TYR A 261 -11.01 -0.40 0.25
C TYR A 261 -10.50 -1.83 0.22
N ILE A 262 -10.24 -2.38 -0.99
CA ILE A 262 -9.71 -3.73 -1.20
C ILE A 262 -8.38 -3.61 -1.93
N PHE A 263 -7.32 -4.10 -1.33
CA PHE A 263 -5.97 -3.99 -1.83
C PHE A 263 -5.53 -5.27 -2.53
N TYR A 264 -4.79 -5.13 -3.62
CA TYR A 264 -4.31 -6.24 -4.42
C TYR A 264 -2.82 -6.17 -4.66
N ILE A 265 -2.16 -7.33 -4.68
CA ILE A 265 -0.76 -7.50 -5.10
C ILE A 265 -0.73 -8.61 -6.15
N ASN A 266 -0.24 -8.30 -7.35
CA ASN A 266 -0.23 -9.22 -8.49
C ASN A 266 -1.59 -9.90 -8.74
N GLY A 267 -2.68 -9.12 -8.62
CA GLY A 267 -4.04 -9.57 -8.84
C GLY A 267 -4.66 -10.39 -7.71
N VAL A 268 -3.95 -10.59 -6.58
CA VAL A 268 -4.48 -11.31 -5.41
C VAL A 268 -4.75 -10.33 -4.28
N GLU A 269 -5.94 -10.37 -3.71
CA GLU A 269 -6.31 -9.56 -2.55
C GLU A 269 -5.35 -9.81 -1.38
N SER A 270 -4.78 -8.72 -0.86
CA SER A 270 -3.85 -8.70 0.27
C SER A 270 -4.51 -8.23 1.56
N ALA A 271 -5.36 -7.21 1.47
CA ALA A 271 -6.10 -6.64 2.59
C ALA A 271 -7.41 -6.00 2.12
N ARG A 272 -8.32 -5.80 3.07
CA ARG A 272 -9.52 -4.95 2.90
C ARG A 272 -9.85 -4.21 4.19
N SER A 273 -10.44 -3.04 4.08
CA SER A 273 -10.81 -2.23 5.24
C SER A 273 -11.83 -1.15 4.89
N SER A 274 -12.72 -0.86 5.84
CA SER A 274 -13.58 0.34 5.86
C SER A 274 -13.17 1.30 6.98
N PHE A 275 -11.87 1.32 7.31
CA PHE A 275 -11.33 2.14 8.39
C PHE A 275 -11.60 3.63 8.18
N GLY A 276 -11.84 4.35 9.26
CA GLY A 276 -12.10 5.79 9.25
C GLY A 276 -13.58 6.16 9.29
N ASN A 277 -14.42 5.30 9.85
CA ASN A 277 -15.90 5.42 9.88
C ASN A 277 -16.53 5.32 8.47
N GLY A 278 -15.89 4.57 7.58
CA GLY A 278 -16.27 4.37 6.19
C GLY A 278 -15.22 4.88 5.23
N VAL A 279 -15.47 4.66 3.96
CA VAL A 279 -14.58 5.07 2.86
C VAL A 279 -14.82 6.52 2.47
N SER A 280 -13.83 7.15 1.88
CA SER A 280 -13.94 8.50 1.34
C SER A 280 -15.07 8.61 0.30
N THR A 281 -15.77 9.73 0.33
CA THR A 281 -16.90 10.07 -0.55
C THR A 281 -16.59 11.22 -1.48
N ILE A 282 -15.35 11.69 -1.52
CA ILE A 282 -14.88 12.78 -2.38
C ILE A 282 -13.86 12.30 -3.40
N PRO A 283 -13.76 12.94 -4.58
CA PRO A 283 -12.69 12.62 -5.53
C PRO A 283 -11.32 12.97 -4.97
N GLU A 284 -10.36 12.06 -5.12
CA GLU A 284 -9.02 12.20 -4.58
C GLU A 284 -7.93 12.14 -5.66
N GLU A 285 -6.77 12.65 -5.31
CA GLU A 285 -5.59 12.76 -6.17
C GLU A 285 -4.82 11.44 -6.17
N VAL A 286 -4.46 10.94 -7.36
CA VAL A 286 -3.63 9.73 -7.53
C VAL A 286 -2.18 10.13 -7.68
N ILE A 287 -1.29 9.55 -6.88
CA ILE A 287 0.08 10.00 -6.70
C ILE A 287 1.05 8.82 -6.86
N VAL A 288 2.16 9.07 -7.55
CA VAL A 288 3.31 8.17 -7.66
C VAL A 288 4.54 8.90 -7.15
N SER A 289 5.27 8.31 -6.23
CA SER A 289 6.45 8.95 -5.65
C SER A 289 7.58 7.97 -5.37
N LEU A 290 8.79 8.51 -5.47
CA LEU A 290 9.97 7.96 -4.83
C LEU A 290 10.30 8.87 -3.65
N GLU A 291 9.96 8.44 -2.45
CA GLU A 291 10.02 9.26 -1.25
C GLU A 291 11.42 9.38 -0.68
N LEU A 292 11.75 10.57 -0.21
CA LEU A 292 12.98 10.86 0.51
C LEU A 292 12.84 10.48 2.01
N PRO A 293 13.92 9.99 2.66
CA PRO A 293 13.91 9.75 4.10
C PRO A 293 13.89 11.06 4.92
N GLY A 294 13.64 10.96 6.22
CA GLY A 294 13.74 12.09 7.15
C GLY A 294 15.18 12.60 7.31
N SER A 295 16.17 11.71 7.16
CA SER A 295 17.60 12.02 7.13
C SER A 295 18.29 11.09 6.15
N ALA A 296 19.31 11.58 5.44
CA ALA A 296 20.11 10.79 4.50
C ALA A 296 21.58 10.86 4.90
N ASP A 297 22.15 9.68 5.16
CA ASP A 297 23.58 9.48 5.41
C ASP A 297 24.10 8.49 4.35
N PHE A 298 24.02 8.93 3.08
CA PHE A 298 24.44 8.16 1.91
C PHE A 298 25.63 8.84 1.24
N GLU A 299 26.45 8.06 0.56
CA GLU A 299 27.47 8.60 -0.31
C GLU A 299 26.82 9.43 -1.42
N LYS A 300 27.39 10.59 -1.74
CA LYS A 300 26.80 11.54 -2.69
C LYS A 300 26.75 11.06 -4.15
N ASP A 301 27.53 10.04 -4.48
CA ASP A 301 27.52 9.40 -5.80
C ASP A 301 26.44 8.31 -5.92
N TYR A 302 25.67 8.11 -4.85
CA TYR A 302 24.59 7.14 -4.82
C TYR A 302 23.35 7.66 -5.55
N SER A 303 22.71 6.80 -6.33
CA SER A 303 21.39 7.06 -6.91
C SER A 303 20.53 5.80 -6.94
N THR A 304 19.22 5.99 -6.89
CA THR A 304 18.24 4.89 -6.96
C THR A 304 17.01 5.31 -7.75
N GLN A 305 16.30 4.36 -8.31
CA GLN A 305 15.16 4.61 -9.19
C GLN A 305 13.97 3.70 -8.87
N MET A 306 12.77 4.27 -8.98
CA MET A 306 11.53 3.53 -9.21
C MET A 306 11.22 3.57 -10.70
N VAL A 307 10.87 2.44 -11.30
CA VAL A 307 10.58 2.34 -12.74
C VAL A 307 9.13 1.91 -12.93
N ILE A 308 8.34 2.74 -13.55
CA ILE A 308 6.90 2.54 -13.74
C ILE A 308 6.63 2.20 -15.20
N ASP A 309 5.97 1.05 -15.43
CA ASP A 309 5.57 0.56 -16.74
C ASP A 309 4.22 1.15 -17.15
N TYR A 310 3.24 1.15 -16.23
CA TYR A 310 1.96 1.79 -16.50
C TYR A 310 1.19 2.17 -15.23
N VAL A 311 0.21 3.06 -15.40
CA VAL A 311 -0.87 3.32 -14.46
C VAL A 311 -2.22 3.15 -15.16
N LYS A 312 -3.17 2.44 -14.52
CA LYS A 312 -4.52 2.21 -15.01
C LYS A 312 -5.56 2.57 -13.97
N ILE A 313 -6.70 3.10 -14.43
CA ILE A 313 -7.86 3.34 -13.58
C ILE A 313 -9.10 2.83 -14.32
N TYR A 314 -9.91 2.07 -13.60
CA TYR A 314 -11.18 1.54 -14.07
C TYR A 314 -12.30 2.04 -13.17
N GLN A 315 -13.47 2.35 -13.77
CA GLN A 315 -14.68 2.74 -13.04
C GLN A 315 -15.89 1.96 -13.53
N LYS A 316 -16.91 1.83 -12.67
CA LYS A 316 -18.24 1.25 -13.02
C LYS A 316 -19.16 2.29 -13.60
#